data_4a661987c444d94a27f86b859ae0ab83
#
_entry.id   4a661987c444d94a27f86b859ae0ab83
#
_cell.length_a   1.000
_cell.length_b   1.000
_cell.length_c   1.000
_cell.angle_alpha   90.00
_cell.angle_beta   90.00
_cell.angle_gamma   90.00
#
_symmetry.space_group_name_H-M   'P 1'
#
loop_
_entity.id
_entity.type
_entity.pdbx_description
1 polymer ?
#
loop_
_entity_poly.entity_id
_entity_poly.type
_entity_poly.pdbx_seq_one_letter_code
_entity_poly.pdbx_strand_id
1 'polypeptide(L)'
;MQATARCGGHVTLLFSIHSESEDPLQQGSRGAGFCVEAGVECTIQAIPLSEGEEFSVNIGIQTTDGPIDDETVALLYVDVIEEFMQRKLLDENLCYHIDVTLELPLSQGFGMSAAGALSYAKALCSLLELETEPTQI
;
A
#
# COMPACT_ATOMS: atom_id res chain seq x y z
N MET A 1 -11.42 -14.61 -4.07
CA MET A 1 -9.96 -14.71 -4.32
C MET A 1 -9.24 -13.99 -3.18
N GLN A 2 -7.98 -14.35 -2.89
CA GLN A 2 -7.23 -13.69 -1.81
C GLN A 2 -5.75 -13.64 -2.17
N ALA A 3 -5.10 -12.54 -1.82
CA ALA A 3 -3.65 -12.38 -1.91
C ALA A 3 -3.12 -11.66 -0.68
N THR A 4 -1.90 -11.98 -0.28
CA THR A 4 -1.18 -11.32 0.82
C THR A 4 0.20 -10.93 0.35
N ALA A 5 0.62 -9.72 0.69
CA ALA A 5 1.99 -9.27 0.47
C ALA A 5 2.52 -8.54 1.70
N ARG A 6 3.83 -8.58 1.86
CA ARG A 6 4.54 -7.96 2.98
C ARG A 6 5.68 -7.08 2.47
N CYS A 7 5.91 -5.97 3.15
CA CYS A 7 7.05 -5.10 2.92
C CYS A 7 7.66 -4.68 4.25
N GLY A 8 8.95 -4.89 4.41
CA GLY A 8 9.69 -4.48 5.60
C GLY A 8 9.78 -2.97 5.73
N GLY A 9 9.92 -2.49 6.95
CA GLY A 9 10.21 -1.09 7.24
C GLY A 9 11.62 -0.70 6.81
N HIS A 10 11.90 0.60 6.79
CA HIS A 10 13.19 1.14 6.42
C HIS A 10 13.63 2.24 7.39
N VAL A 11 14.87 2.16 7.84
CA VAL A 11 15.49 3.22 8.65
C VAL A 11 16.50 3.95 7.80
N THR A 12 16.23 5.23 7.54
CA THR A 12 17.14 6.10 6.79
C THR A 12 18.25 6.61 7.71
N LEU A 13 19.51 6.42 7.32
CA LEU A 13 20.67 6.90 8.06
C LEU A 13 21.13 8.27 7.58
N LEU A 14 21.14 8.48 6.27
CA LEU A 14 21.48 9.75 5.64
C LEU A 14 20.77 9.89 4.30
N PHE A 15 20.49 11.12 3.91
CA PHE A 15 19.91 11.41 2.60
C PHE A 15 20.24 12.83 2.14
N SER A 16 20.15 13.07 0.83
CA SER A 16 20.17 14.36 0.19
C SER A 16 18.90 14.57 -0.63
N ILE A 17 18.38 15.80 -0.60
CA ILE A 17 17.19 16.18 -1.37
C ILE A 17 17.64 16.75 -2.72
N HIS A 18 16.97 16.33 -3.79
CA HIS A 18 17.15 16.81 -5.15
C HIS A 18 15.79 17.31 -5.66
N SER A 19 15.60 18.62 -5.65
CA SER A 19 14.35 19.30 -6.02
C SER A 19 14.54 20.38 -7.08
N GLU A 20 15.70 20.39 -7.76
CA GLU A 20 16.06 21.44 -8.71
C GLU A 20 15.35 21.29 -10.08
N SER A 21 14.82 20.11 -10.38
CA SER A 21 14.10 19.87 -11.64
C SER A 21 12.64 20.33 -11.53
N GLU A 22 12.10 20.89 -12.62
CA GLU A 22 10.66 21.15 -12.76
C GLU A 22 9.86 19.89 -13.03
N ASP A 23 10.51 18.80 -13.49
CA ASP A 23 9.90 17.51 -13.74
C ASP A 23 9.83 16.70 -12.42
N PRO A 24 8.61 16.39 -11.90
CA PRO A 24 8.46 15.64 -10.65
C PRO A 24 9.13 14.25 -10.68
N LEU A 25 9.25 13.62 -11.83
CA LEU A 25 9.91 12.32 -11.99
C LEU A 25 11.44 12.39 -11.80
N GLN A 26 12.01 13.58 -11.88
CA GLN A 26 13.43 13.83 -11.65
C GLN A 26 13.71 14.43 -10.25
N GLN A 27 12.67 14.74 -9.50
CA GLN A 27 12.78 15.15 -8.10
C GLN A 27 12.86 13.91 -7.21
N GLY A 28 13.41 14.08 -6.02
CA GLY A 28 13.46 13.01 -5.03
C GLY A 28 14.59 13.16 -4.04
N SER A 29 14.93 12.06 -3.40
CA SER A 29 16.05 12.00 -2.46
C SER A 29 16.96 10.82 -2.80
N ARG A 30 18.24 10.97 -2.47
CA ARG A 30 19.23 9.89 -2.52
C ARG A 30 19.77 9.69 -1.12
N GLY A 31 19.94 8.43 -0.73
CA GLY A 31 20.39 8.16 0.62
C GLY A 31 20.83 6.74 0.83
N ALA A 32 21.20 6.46 2.07
CA ALA A 32 21.50 5.13 2.54
C ALA A 32 20.78 4.86 3.85
N GLY A 33 20.37 3.62 4.04
CA GLY A 33 19.69 3.13 5.22
C GLY A 33 19.71 1.62 5.24
N PHE A 34 18.93 1.04 6.12
CA PHE A 34 18.76 -0.41 6.19
C PHE A 34 17.28 -0.75 6.32
N CYS A 35 16.90 -1.89 5.74
CA CYS A 35 15.57 -2.44 5.90
C CYS A 35 15.53 -3.29 7.15
N VAL A 36 14.37 -3.30 7.81
CA VAL A 36 14.05 -4.17 8.93
C VAL A 36 13.00 -5.19 8.48
N GLU A 37 12.98 -6.35 9.11
CA GLU A 37 12.03 -7.41 8.76
C GLU A 37 10.60 -7.03 9.13
N ALA A 38 10.40 -6.42 10.29
CA ALA A 38 9.12 -5.88 10.70
C ALA A 38 8.68 -4.74 9.77
N GLY A 39 7.41 -4.69 9.41
CA GLY A 39 6.93 -3.71 8.44
C GLY A 39 5.41 -3.69 8.31
N VAL A 40 4.92 -3.81 7.09
CA VAL A 40 3.49 -3.84 6.78
C VAL A 40 3.14 -5.13 6.07
N GLU A 41 2.12 -5.80 6.56
CA GLU A 41 1.44 -6.89 5.87
C GLU A 41 0.08 -6.40 5.38
N CYS A 42 -0.22 -6.67 4.11
CA CYS A 42 -1.50 -6.36 3.50
C CYS A 42 -2.12 -7.63 2.92
N THR A 43 -3.34 -7.94 3.35
CA THR A 43 -4.16 -9.03 2.82
C THR A 43 -5.37 -8.45 2.13
N ILE A 44 -5.63 -8.88 0.90
CA ILE A 44 -6.78 -8.45 0.10
C ILE A 44 -7.62 -9.65 -0.23
N GLN A 45 -8.93 -9.54 0.02
CA GLN A 45 -9.94 -10.51 -0.39
C GLN A 45 -10.88 -9.86 -1.39
N ALA A 46 -11.07 -10.51 -2.54
CA ALA A 46 -12.08 -10.12 -3.52
C ALA A 46 -13.21 -11.14 -3.51
N ILE A 47 -14.42 -10.67 -3.24
CA ILE A 47 -15.63 -11.46 -3.03
C ILE A 47 -16.66 -11.04 -4.08
N PRO A 48 -17.30 -11.98 -4.81
CA PRO A 48 -18.38 -11.66 -5.74
C PRO A 48 -19.51 -10.92 -5.02
N LEU A 49 -20.02 -9.87 -5.67
CA LEU A 49 -21.19 -9.14 -5.18
C LEU A 49 -22.44 -10.03 -5.20
N SER A 50 -23.26 -9.93 -4.18
CA SER A 50 -24.59 -10.52 -4.15
C SER A 50 -25.58 -9.65 -4.93
N GLU A 51 -26.76 -10.19 -5.26
CA GLU A 51 -27.80 -9.44 -5.97
C GLU A 51 -28.24 -8.21 -5.16
N GLY A 52 -28.09 -7.03 -5.75
CA GLY A 52 -28.43 -5.74 -5.14
C GLY A 52 -27.29 -5.08 -4.33
N GLU A 53 -26.12 -5.70 -4.25
CA GLU A 53 -24.94 -5.06 -3.69
C GLU A 53 -24.23 -4.21 -4.73
N GLU A 54 -23.62 -3.11 -4.29
CA GLU A 54 -22.81 -2.22 -5.13
C GLU A 54 -21.32 -2.47 -4.89
N PHE A 55 -20.51 -2.13 -5.90
CA PHE A 55 -19.05 -2.14 -5.78
C PHE A 55 -18.62 -1.38 -4.52
N SER A 56 -17.74 -2.00 -3.74
CA SER A 56 -17.21 -1.38 -2.52
C SER A 56 -15.79 -1.84 -2.23
N VAL A 57 -15.05 -0.95 -1.57
CA VAL A 57 -13.72 -1.21 -1.06
C VAL A 57 -13.73 -0.90 0.44
N ASN A 58 -13.44 -1.89 1.26
CA ASN A 58 -13.41 -1.79 2.71
C ASN A 58 -11.96 -1.94 3.19
N ILE A 59 -11.42 -0.94 3.87
CA ILE A 59 -10.04 -0.93 4.35
C ILE A 59 -10.03 -0.96 5.87
N GLY A 60 -9.47 -1.99 6.45
CA GLY A 60 -9.19 -2.13 7.88
C GLY A 60 -7.69 -1.97 8.14
N ILE A 61 -7.33 -1.10 9.08
CA ILE A 61 -5.94 -0.87 9.45
C ILE A 61 -5.79 -1.17 10.94
N GLN A 62 -4.79 -1.96 11.29
CA GLN A 62 -4.48 -2.30 12.66
C GLN A 62 -2.97 -2.25 12.93
N THR A 63 -2.64 -2.00 14.20
CA THR A 63 -1.30 -2.19 14.73
C THR A 63 -1.26 -3.42 15.62
N THR A 64 -0.08 -3.74 16.17
CA THR A 64 0.07 -4.75 17.24
C THR A 64 -0.75 -4.41 18.49
N ASP A 65 -1.09 -3.14 18.71
CA ASP A 65 -1.84 -2.66 19.87
C ASP A 65 -3.35 -2.57 19.62
N GLY A 66 -3.80 -2.78 18.38
CA GLY A 66 -5.20 -2.78 18.00
C GLY A 66 -5.51 -1.97 16.73
N PRO A 67 -6.79 -1.84 16.38
CA PRO A 67 -7.21 -1.12 15.18
C PRO A 67 -6.89 0.37 15.29
N ILE A 68 -6.59 0.96 14.14
CA ILE A 68 -6.41 2.41 13.98
C ILE A 68 -7.64 2.96 13.26
N ASP A 69 -8.25 3.95 13.89
CA ASP A 69 -9.30 4.77 13.27
C ASP A 69 -8.72 6.17 12.98
N ASP A 70 -7.76 6.22 12.06
CA ASP A 70 -7.10 7.45 11.63
C ASP A 70 -7.29 7.61 10.12
N GLU A 71 -8.18 8.52 9.73
CA GLU A 71 -8.49 8.81 8.32
C GLU A 71 -7.23 9.19 7.52
N THR A 72 -6.25 9.84 8.15
CA THR A 72 -5.01 10.25 7.46
C THR A 72 -4.17 9.05 7.02
N VAL A 73 -4.18 7.98 7.82
CA VAL A 73 -3.50 6.72 7.46
C VAL A 73 -4.23 6.00 6.34
N ALA A 74 -5.56 6.07 6.34
CA ALA A 74 -6.39 5.45 5.31
C ALA A 74 -6.21 6.10 3.93
N LEU A 75 -5.96 7.42 3.85
CA LEU A 75 -5.80 8.15 2.58
C LEU A 75 -4.74 7.53 1.67
N LEU A 76 -3.61 7.08 2.22
CA LEU A 76 -2.56 6.42 1.44
C LEU A 76 -3.08 5.21 0.66
N TYR A 77 -3.93 4.40 1.30
CA TYR A 77 -4.49 3.19 0.70
C TYR A 77 -5.60 3.53 -0.29
N VAL A 78 -6.34 4.61 -0.04
CA VAL A 78 -7.33 5.15 -0.97
C VAL A 78 -6.65 5.60 -2.26
N ASP A 79 -5.55 6.36 -2.19
CA ASP A 79 -4.80 6.82 -3.36
C ASP A 79 -4.32 5.64 -4.23
N VAL A 80 -3.82 4.57 -3.62
CA VAL A 80 -3.38 3.37 -4.35
C VAL A 80 -4.54 2.69 -5.06
N ILE A 81 -5.69 2.49 -4.38
CA ILE A 81 -6.83 1.80 -5.01
C ILE A 81 -7.44 2.65 -6.12
N GLU A 82 -7.49 3.98 -5.95
CA GLU A 82 -7.97 4.90 -6.99
C GLU A 82 -7.13 4.80 -8.27
N GLU A 83 -5.81 4.64 -8.16
CA GLU A 83 -4.95 4.45 -9.33
C GLU A 83 -5.29 3.15 -10.07
N PHE A 84 -5.56 2.04 -9.35
CA PHE A 84 -6.01 0.78 -9.96
C PHE A 84 -7.38 0.91 -10.61
N MET A 85 -8.31 1.67 -10.00
CA MET A 85 -9.62 1.98 -10.56
C MET A 85 -9.51 2.82 -11.85
N GLN A 86 -8.69 3.88 -11.84
CA GLN A 86 -8.47 4.75 -13.00
C GLN A 86 -7.89 3.98 -14.18
N ARG A 87 -7.03 3.02 -13.92
CA ARG A 87 -6.48 2.10 -14.92
C ARG A 87 -7.44 1.00 -15.35
N LYS A 88 -8.65 0.92 -14.76
CA LYS A 88 -9.66 -0.12 -15.02
C LYS A 88 -9.14 -1.54 -14.80
N LEU A 89 -8.32 -1.72 -13.77
CA LEU A 89 -7.74 -3.01 -13.42
C LEU A 89 -8.61 -3.80 -12.45
N LEU A 90 -9.54 -3.14 -11.75
CA LEU A 90 -10.46 -3.78 -10.80
C LEU A 90 -11.73 -4.27 -11.49
N ASP A 91 -12.23 -5.42 -11.07
CA ASP A 91 -13.54 -5.91 -11.49
C ASP A 91 -14.63 -5.31 -10.59
N GLU A 92 -15.50 -4.51 -11.18
CA GLU A 92 -16.61 -3.83 -10.49
C GLU A 92 -17.73 -4.80 -10.03
N ASN A 93 -17.67 -6.08 -10.39
CA ASN A 93 -18.57 -7.12 -9.88
C ASN A 93 -18.06 -7.77 -8.57
N LEU A 94 -16.97 -7.26 -8.02
CA LEU A 94 -16.39 -7.75 -6.77
C LEU A 94 -16.41 -6.65 -5.70
N CYS A 95 -16.52 -7.09 -4.44
CA CYS A 95 -16.21 -6.29 -3.27
C CYS A 95 -14.79 -6.61 -2.79
N TYR A 96 -14.02 -5.60 -2.45
CA TYR A 96 -12.64 -5.75 -1.99
C TYR A 96 -12.55 -5.44 -0.49
N HIS A 97 -12.11 -6.42 0.30
CA HIS A 97 -11.77 -6.25 1.71
C HIS A 97 -10.25 -6.24 1.85
N ILE A 98 -9.72 -5.20 2.45
CA ILE A 98 -8.29 -4.94 2.57
C ILE A 98 -7.96 -4.84 4.05
N ASP A 99 -7.18 -5.76 4.56
CA ASP A 99 -6.67 -5.79 5.92
C ASP A 99 -5.19 -5.45 5.93
N VAL A 100 -4.85 -4.36 6.61
CA VAL A 100 -3.46 -3.86 6.75
C VAL A 100 -3.02 -4.00 8.19
N THR A 101 -1.90 -4.68 8.41
CA THR A 101 -1.27 -4.80 9.72
C THR A 101 0.07 -4.07 9.73
N LEU A 102 0.18 -3.09 10.62
CA LEU A 102 1.40 -2.31 10.85
C LEU A 102 2.15 -2.90 12.06
N GLU A 103 3.36 -3.41 11.83
CA GLU A 103 4.17 -4.03 12.89
C GLU A 103 5.08 -3.03 13.61
N LEU A 104 5.25 -1.84 13.04
CA LEU A 104 6.06 -0.76 13.61
C LEU A 104 5.22 0.51 13.74
N PRO A 105 5.57 1.39 14.69
CA PRO A 105 4.82 2.62 14.90
C PRO A 105 4.92 3.58 13.71
N LEU A 106 3.81 4.25 13.43
CA LEU A 106 3.72 5.30 12.41
C LEU A 106 4.48 6.56 12.83
N SER A 107 4.93 7.34 11.85
CA SER A 107 5.57 8.65 12.05
C SER A 107 6.83 8.63 12.91
N GLN A 108 7.47 7.46 13.09
CA GLN A 108 8.69 7.29 13.87
C GLN A 108 9.95 7.03 12.99
N GLY A 109 9.86 7.31 11.69
CA GLY A 109 10.99 7.17 10.78
C GLY A 109 11.25 5.76 10.25
N PHE A 110 10.31 4.82 10.42
CA PHE A 110 10.42 3.45 9.92
C PHE A 110 9.92 3.26 8.48
N GLY A 111 9.58 4.32 7.77
CA GLY A 111 9.13 4.24 6.38
C GLY A 111 7.81 3.48 6.19
N MET A 112 6.94 3.47 7.20
CA MET A 112 5.72 2.67 7.21
C MET A 112 4.74 3.05 6.11
N SER A 113 4.67 4.32 5.71
CA SER A 113 3.83 4.75 4.59
C SER A 113 4.28 4.13 3.27
N ALA A 114 5.58 4.15 2.98
CA ALA A 114 6.12 3.52 1.77
C ALA A 114 5.97 2.00 1.80
N ALA A 115 6.24 1.36 2.96
CA ALA A 115 6.05 -0.06 3.14
C ALA A 115 4.58 -0.47 2.96
N GLY A 116 3.65 0.36 3.46
CA GLY A 116 2.21 0.17 3.30
C GLY A 116 1.78 0.25 1.84
N ALA A 117 2.11 1.32 1.14
CA ALA A 117 1.78 1.49 -0.27
C ALA A 117 2.32 0.33 -1.11
N LEU A 118 3.58 -0.08 -0.87
CA LEU A 118 4.23 -1.14 -1.63
C LEU A 118 3.62 -2.52 -1.33
N SER A 119 3.34 -2.86 -0.07
CA SER A 119 2.69 -4.12 0.28
C SER A 119 1.29 -4.20 -0.33
N TYR A 120 0.53 -3.11 -0.29
CA TYR A 120 -0.80 -3.04 -0.86
C TYR A 120 -0.78 -3.19 -2.39
N ALA A 121 0.06 -2.42 -3.09
CA ALA A 121 0.20 -2.53 -4.54
C ALA A 121 0.62 -3.94 -4.97
N LYS A 122 1.57 -4.56 -4.26
CA LYS A 122 1.98 -5.95 -4.52
C LYS A 122 0.85 -6.96 -4.30
N ALA A 123 0.06 -6.80 -3.24
CA ALA A 123 -1.08 -7.68 -2.97
C ALA A 123 -2.14 -7.55 -4.08
N LEU A 124 -2.44 -6.32 -4.53
CA LEU A 124 -3.33 -6.08 -5.67
C LEU A 124 -2.80 -6.72 -6.95
N CYS A 125 -1.55 -6.47 -7.30
CA CYS A 125 -0.94 -7.08 -8.49
C CYS A 125 -0.99 -8.61 -8.45
N SER A 126 -0.72 -9.20 -7.28
CA SER A 126 -0.79 -10.64 -7.09
C SER A 126 -2.23 -11.17 -7.23
N LEU A 127 -3.20 -10.47 -6.64
CA LEU A 127 -4.63 -10.84 -6.72
C LEU A 127 -5.16 -10.82 -8.15
N LEU A 128 -4.72 -9.82 -8.93
CA LEU A 128 -5.15 -9.57 -10.30
C LEU A 128 -4.27 -10.30 -11.34
N GLU A 129 -3.32 -11.12 -10.89
CA GLU A 129 -2.37 -11.85 -11.75
C GLU A 129 -1.63 -10.95 -12.75
N LEU A 130 -1.31 -9.71 -12.32
CA LEU A 130 -0.58 -8.76 -13.14
C LEU A 130 0.92 -9.10 -13.10
N GLU A 131 1.52 -9.25 -14.29
CA GLU A 131 2.97 -9.31 -14.40
C GLU A 131 3.56 -7.92 -14.17
N THR A 132 4.34 -7.76 -13.12
CA THR A 132 4.99 -6.49 -12.78
C THR A 132 6.50 -6.63 -12.77
N GLU A 133 7.16 -5.79 -13.53
CA GLU A 133 8.60 -5.60 -13.38
C GLU A 133 8.86 -4.82 -12.07
N PRO A 134 9.94 -5.10 -11.33
CA PRO A 134 10.24 -4.44 -10.05
C PRO A 134 10.30 -2.91 -10.09
N THR A 135 10.45 -2.33 -11.29
CA THR A 135 10.51 -0.88 -11.53
C THR A 135 9.15 -0.26 -11.85
N GLN A 136 8.07 -1.04 -11.85
CA GLN A 136 6.72 -0.58 -12.21
C GLN A 136 5.77 -0.49 -11.00
N ILE A 137 6.27 -0.82 -9.82
CA ILE A 137 5.54 -0.75 -8.56
C ILE A 137 5.94 0.51 -7.78
#